data_dbb082dc44b448d02937b1c1bd32996f
#
_entry.id   dbb082dc44b448d02937b1c1bd32996f
#
_cell.length_a   1.000
_cell.length_b   1.000
_cell.length_c   1.000
_cell.angle_alpha   90.00
_cell.angle_beta   90.00
_cell.angle_gamma   90.00
#
_symmetry.space_group_name_H-M   'P 1'
#
loop_
_entity.id
_entity.type
_entity.pdbx_description
1 polymer ?
#
loop_
_entity_poly.entity_id
_entity_poly.type
_entity_poly.pdbx_seq_one_letter_code
_entity_poly.pdbx_strand_id
1 'polypeptide(L)'
;NIEIIDDVYTSCKVNDDGTIESLHFESGLELDIDLVVDCSGFRKLIIGDQYKTKWKSYQDNLPVNRAMPFFLDINEENYINYTLAWAQKNGWMWQIPTQERIGAGYVYCDDFTSPEEAKIEIEKVLGHEIEPRNDIKFTSGRIEKSWVKNCIAIGLASGFLEPLEATSIHSTLIQMILFATDYLKEEMDFNNEKIMDEFNERVGRQFDDFMIFLNTHYVSNRDDSDFWRFVKNDCIHDDTINLINKWKNQLPRMSDFDLYLSGLPHVQSQLYYPVLDGLGLLKKDIAREEMNNFNLKPFARDEYKRFNDQYDDQMKSFIRHN
;
A
#
# COMPACT_ATOMS: atom_id res chain seq x y z
N ASN A 1 10.76 -14.35 -26.30
CA ASN A 1 11.66 -13.20 -26.48
C ASN A 1 10.91 -11.96 -25.98
N ILE A 2 11.61 -11.05 -25.30
CA ILE A 2 11.08 -9.76 -24.87
C ILE A 2 11.79 -8.70 -25.73
N GLU A 3 11.00 -7.84 -26.36
CA GLU A 3 11.48 -6.67 -27.06
C GLU A 3 11.26 -5.43 -26.20
N ILE A 4 12.27 -4.58 -26.06
CA ILE A 4 12.19 -3.32 -25.36
C ILE A 4 12.13 -2.21 -26.40
N ILE A 5 11.05 -1.41 -26.36
CA ILE A 5 10.84 -0.26 -27.22
C ILE A 5 10.97 1.00 -26.35
N ASP A 6 12.01 1.79 -26.59
CA ASP A 6 12.24 3.07 -25.90
C ASP A 6 11.57 4.20 -26.70
N ASP A 7 10.29 4.43 -26.43
CA ASP A 7 9.47 5.40 -27.14
C ASP A 7 8.34 5.96 -26.25
N VAL A 8 7.70 7.01 -26.67
CA VAL A 8 6.62 7.69 -25.95
C VAL A 8 5.27 7.35 -26.58
N TYR A 9 4.40 6.69 -25.80
CA TYR A 9 3.01 6.44 -26.19
C TYR A 9 2.26 7.75 -26.41
N THR A 10 1.54 7.86 -27.53
CA THR A 10 0.75 9.05 -27.90
C THR A 10 -0.74 8.79 -27.99
N SER A 11 -1.15 7.66 -28.57
CA SER A 11 -2.54 7.29 -28.77
C SER A 11 -2.70 5.81 -29.06
N CYS A 12 -3.94 5.33 -29.14
CA CYS A 12 -4.27 3.99 -29.64
C CYS A 12 -5.39 4.05 -30.65
N LYS A 13 -5.43 3.06 -31.53
CA LYS A 13 -6.57 2.78 -32.41
C LYS A 13 -7.47 1.75 -31.75
N VAL A 14 -8.76 1.95 -31.84
CA VAL A 14 -9.78 1.11 -31.19
C VAL A 14 -10.71 0.55 -32.22
N ASN A 15 -11.03 -0.73 -32.12
CA ASN A 15 -11.99 -1.46 -32.94
C ASN A 15 -13.45 -1.06 -32.59
N ASP A 16 -14.39 -1.42 -33.46
CA ASP A 16 -15.81 -1.14 -33.24
C ASP A 16 -16.37 -1.80 -31.96
N ASP A 17 -15.79 -2.92 -31.52
CA ASP A 17 -16.18 -3.63 -30.29
C ASP A 17 -15.56 -3.02 -29.01
N GLY A 18 -14.71 -2.01 -29.17
CA GLY A 18 -14.04 -1.31 -28.09
C GLY A 18 -12.68 -1.89 -27.66
N THR A 19 -12.18 -2.96 -28.31
CA THR A 19 -10.83 -3.46 -28.09
C THR A 19 -9.80 -2.55 -28.76
N ILE A 20 -8.59 -2.43 -28.16
CA ILE A 20 -7.48 -1.70 -28.76
C ILE A 20 -6.86 -2.57 -29.84
N GLU A 21 -6.75 -2.03 -31.05
CA GLU A 21 -6.13 -2.69 -32.20
C GLU A 21 -4.62 -2.44 -32.21
N SER A 22 -4.21 -1.18 -32.09
CA SER A 22 -2.80 -0.81 -32.10
C SER A 22 -2.46 0.34 -31.15
N LEU A 23 -1.19 0.42 -30.75
CA LEU A 23 -0.60 1.53 -29.99
C LEU A 23 0.27 2.38 -30.91
N HIS A 24 0.17 3.71 -30.78
CA HIS A 24 0.94 4.68 -31.57
C HIS A 24 1.91 5.42 -30.68
N PHE A 25 3.11 5.69 -31.24
CA PHE A 25 4.22 6.28 -30.53
C PHE A 25 4.74 7.55 -31.19
N GLU A 26 5.50 8.36 -30.48
CA GLU A 26 6.02 9.65 -30.95
C GLU A 26 6.96 9.49 -32.17
N SER A 27 7.72 8.40 -32.25
CA SER A 27 8.57 8.07 -33.40
C SER A 27 7.81 7.80 -34.68
N GLY A 28 6.49 7.63 -34.62
CA GLY A 28 5.65 7.16 -35.72
C GLY A 28 5.53 5.63 -35.79
N LEU A 29 6.10 4.89 -34.82
CA LEU A 29 5.89 3.45 -34.67
C LEU A 29 4.39 3.19 -34.39
N GLU A 30 3.84 2.21 -35.09
CA GLU A 30 2.54 1.64 -34.79
C GLU A 30 2.74 0.14 -34.44
N LEU A 31 2.16 -0.30 -33.36
CA LEU A 31 2.29 -1.66 -32.84
C LEU A 31 0.95 -2.30 -32.66
N ASP A 32 0.62 -3.31 -33.46
CA ASP A 32 -0.57 -4.14 -33.31
C ASP A 32 -0.44 -4.96 -32.01
N ILE A 33 -1.54 -5.04 -31.25
CA ILE A 33 -1.56 -5.73 -29.96
C ILE A 33 -2.79 -6.59 -29.77
N ASP A 34 -2.62 -7.71 -29.08
CA ASP A 34 -3.73 -8.56 -28.61
C ASP A 34 -4.20 -8.14 -27.22
N LEU A 35 -3.25 -7.80 -26.34
CA LEU A 35 -3.50 -7.41 -24.94
C LEU A 35 -2.51 -6.31 -24.56
N VAL A 36 -2.99 -5.31 -23.82
CA VAL A 36 -2.13 -4.28 -23.22
C VAL A 36 -2.23 -4.27 -21.71
N VAL A 37 -1.07 -4.18 -21.06
CA VAL A 37 -0.98 -3.98 -19.61
C VAL A 37 -0.55 -2.54 -19.37
N ASP A 38 -1.50 -1.71 -18.89
CA ASP A 38 -1.25 -0.30 -18.57
C ASP A 38 -0.52 -0.17 -17.24
N CYS A 39 0.79 0.06 -17.32
CA CYS A 39 1.69 0.36 -16.21
C CYS A 39 2.13 1.84 -16.21
N SER A 40 1.36 2.74 -16.82
CA SER A 40 1.71 4.16 -16.99
C SER A 40 1.63 4.98 -15.68
N GLY A 41 1.43 4.34 -14.55
CA GLY A 41 1.45 4.94 -13.23
C GLY A 41 0.26 5.87 -12.99
N PHE A 42 0.47 6.95 -12.26
CA PHE A 42 -0.60 7.91 -11.94
C PHE A 42 -1.25 8.56 -13.18
N ARG A 43 -0.59 8.50 -14.34
CA ARG A 43 -1.16 9.03 -15.59
C ARG A 43 -2.33 8.22 -16.12
N LYS A 44 -2.32 6.88 -15.93
CA LYS A 44 -3.39 5.98 -16.40
C LYS A 44 -3.73 6.21 -17.88
N LEU A 45 -2.70 6.25 -18.73
CA LEU A 45 -2.78 6.72 -20.10
C LEU A 45 -3.78 5.94 -20.98
N ILE A 46 -3.97 4.65 -20.71
CA ILE A 46 -4.91 3.83 -21.48
C ILE A 46 -6.18 3.58 -20.67
N ILE A 47 -6.06 2.97 -19.51
CA ILE A 47 -7.23 2.60 -18.70
C ILE A 47 -8.04 3.83 -18.23
N GLY A 48 -7.36 4.93 -17.94
CA GLY A 48 -7.98 6.19 -17.53
C GLY A 48 -8.39 7.05 -18.70
N ASP A 49 -7.48 7.32 -19.65
CA ASP A 49 -7.73 8.27 -20.72
C ASP A 49 -8.55 7.70 -21.88
N GLN A 50 -8.28 6.46 -22.30
CA GLN A 50 -9.03 5.82 -23.38
C GLN A 50 -10.37 5.27 -22.88
N TYR A 51 -10.36 4.44 -21.81
CA TYR A 51 -11.57 3.78 -21.31
C TYR A 51 -12.37 4.60 -20.30
N LYS A 52 -11.85 5.78 -19.88
CA LYS A 52 -12.52 6.70 -18.94
C LYS A 52 -12.96 6.04 -17.64
N THR A 53 -12.20 5.02 -17.19
CA THR A 53 -12.49 4.35 -15.93
C THR A 53 -12.33 5.32 -14.76
N LYS A 54 -13.33 5.38 -13.88
CA LYS A 54 -13.37 6.32 -12.77
C LYS A 54 -12.39 5.93 -11.65
N TRP A 55 -11.98 6.93 -10.91
CA TRP A 55 -11.20 6.77 -9.69
C TRP A 55 -12.10 6.75 -8.46
N LYS A 56 -12.04 5.67 -7.66
CA LYS A 56 -12.65 5.60 -6.33
C LYS A 56 -11.62 6.14 -5.33
N SER A 57 -11.88 7.33 -4.80
CA SER A 57 -11.01 7.97 -3.79
C SER A 57 -11.21 7.33 -2.43
N TYR A 58 -10.11 7.20 -1.66
CA TYR A 58 -10.11 6.87 -0.24
C TYR A 58 -9.65 8.07 0.62
N GLN A 59 -9.61 9.27 0.04
CA GLN A 59 -9.09 10.47 0.71
C GLN A 59 -9.82 10.79 2.01
N ASP A 60 -11.11 10.44 2.11
CA ASP A 60 -11.92 10.64 3.32
C ASP A 60 -11.41 9.76 4.49
N ASN A 61 -10.74 8.66 4.19
CA ASN A 61 -10.24 7.71 5.20
C ASN A 61 -8.71 7.66 5.30
N LEU A 62 -8.01 8.06 4.24
CA LEU A 62 -6.55 8.17 4.17
C LEU A 62 -6.21 9.61 3.75
N PRO A 63 -6.19 10.56 4.71
CA PRO A 63 -6.23 11.99 4.42
C PRO A 63 -4.92 12.58 3.91
N VAL A 64 -3.79 11.88 4.07
CA VAL A 64 -2.50 12.35 3.56
C VAL A 64 -2.50 12.32 2.03
N ASN A 65 -2.04 13.40 1.41
CA ASN A 65 -2.14 13.59 -0.04
C ASN A 65 -0.88 14.16 -0.68
N ARG A 66 0.18 14.33 0.12
CA ARG A 66 1.50 14.78 -0.37
C ARG A 66 2.61 13.95 0.24
N ALA A 67 3.69 13.80 -0.53
CA ALA A 67 4.90 13.13 -0.09
C ALA A 67 6.13 13.94 -0.51
N MET A 68 6.98 14.25 0.45
CA MET A 68 8.24 14.95 0.30
C MET A 68 9.40 13.99 0.58
N PRO A 69 9.94 13.29 -0.44
CA PRO A 69 11.08 12.39 -0.27
C PRO A 69 12.40 13.15 -0.16
N PHE A 70 13.30 12.67 0.71
CA PHE A 70 14.64 13.16 0.89
C PHE A 70 15.58 12.04 1.32
N PHE A 71 16.88 12.33 1.47
CA PHE A 71 17.85 11.38 1.99
C PHE A 71 18.48 11.91 3.27
N LEU A 72 18.82 10.98 4.17
CA LEU A 72 19.63 11.26 5.35
C LEU A 72 20.94 10.48 5.23
N ASP A 73 22.01 11.08 5.71
CA ASP A 73 23.29 10.41 5.83
C ASP A 73 23.20 9.33 6.91
N ILE A 74 23.87 8.22 6.68
CA ILE A 74 23.96 7.13 7.63
C ILE A 74 25.26 7.26 8.44
N ASN A 75 25.14 7.11 9.75
CA ASN A 75 26.27 7.05 10.65
C ASN A 75 25.97 6.07 11.81
N GLU A 76 26.97 5.81 12.67
CA GLU A 76 26.81 4.86 13.78
C GLU A 76 25.73 5.27 14.79
N GLU A 77 25.44 6.58 14.93
CA GLU A 77 24.48 7.09 15.91
C GLU A 77 23.03 6.97 15.43
N ASN A 78 22.79 7.08 14.10
CA ASN A 78 21.45 7.03 13.52
C ASN A 78 21.14 5.72 12.78
N TYR A 79 22.07 4.74 12.84
CA TYR A 79 21.84 3.46 12.18
C TYR A 79 20.75 2.66 12.87
N ILE A 80 19.72 2.34 12.10
CA ILE A 80 18.65 1.42 12.50
C ILE A 80 18.56 0.30 11.46
N ASN A 81 18.20 -0.91 11.88
CA ASN A 81 18.09 -2.08 10.99
C ASN A 81 16.62 -2.42 10.66
N TYR A 82 15.74 -1.45 10.74
CA TYR A 82 14.32 -1.59 10.46
C TYR A 82 13.78 -0.33 9.77
N THR A 83 12.68 -0.47 9.07
CA THR A 83 11.92 0.69 8.56
C THR A 83 11.18 1.36 9.70
N LEU A 84 11.34 2.67 9.83
CA LEU A 84 10.63 3.49 10.79
C LEU A 84 9.49 4.24 10.09
N ALA A 85 8.28 4.15 10.63
CA ALA A 85 7.16 5.04 10.33
C ALA A 85 6.88 5.87 11.59
N TRP A 86 7.13 7.18 11.52
CA TRP A 86 7.10 8.07 12.68
C TRP A 86 6.06 9.16 12.52
N ALA A 87 4.99 9.10 13.32
CA ALA A 87 3.92 10.08 13.28
C ALA A 87 4.43 11.48 13.64
N GLN A 88 4.13 12.46 12.79
CA GLN A 88 4.49 13.86 12.89
C GLN A 88 3.24 14.71 13.18
N LYS A 89 3.37 16.03 13.14
CA LYS A 89 2.27 16.95 13.45
C LYS A 89 1.14 16.88 12.43
N ASN A 90 1.46 16.81 11.13
CA ASN A 90 0.46 16.87 10.05
C ASN A 90 0.51 15.64 9.12
N GLY A 91 1.04 14.52 9.62
CA GLY A 91 1.21 13.28 8.87
C GLY A 91 2.22 12.35 9.53
N TRP A 92 3.08 11.69 8.74
CA TRP A 92 4.09 10.76 9.24
C TRP A 92 5.32 10.72 8.33
N MET A 93 6.49 10.45 8.92
CA MET A 93 7.77 10.34 8.22
C MET A 93 8.20 8.89 8.15
N TRP A 94 8.64 8.44 6.96
CA TRP A 94 9.34 7.15 6.85
C TRP A 94 10.84 7.34 6.87
N GLN A 95 11.54 6.32 7.37
CA GLN A 95 12.99 6.18 7.26
C GLN A 95 13.32 4.71 6.93
N ILE A 96 13.96 4.50 5.80
CA ILE A 96 14.34 3.18 5.28
C ILE A 96 15.85 3.14 5.13
N PRO A 97 16.57 2.51 6.07
CA PRO A 97 18.02 2.41 5.99
C PRO A 97 18.42 1.48 4.84
N THR A 98 19.42 1.90 4.09
CA THR A 98 20.12 1.11 3.08
C THR A 98 21.59 1.01 3.45
N GLN A 99 22.43 0.41 2.60
CA GLN A 99 23.86 0.32 2.87
C GLN A 99 24.59 1.68 2.78
N GLU A 100 24.06 2.62 1.98
CA GLU A 100 24.75 3.87 1.66
C GLU A 100 24.11 5.08 2.35
N ARG A 101 22.81 5.03 2.63
CA ARG A 101 22.03 6.17 3.12
C ARG A 101 20.70 5.71 3.71
N ILE A 102 20.01 6.62 4.35
CA ILE A 102 18.62 6.40 4.76
C ILE A 102 17.69 7.09 3.74
N GLY A 103 16.88 6.30 3.03
CA GLY A 103 15.77 6.85 2.24
C GLY A 103 14.68 7.30 3.19
N ALA A 104 14.37 8.58 3.20
CA ALA A 104 13.37 9.17 4.10
C ALA A 104 12.37 10.02 3.33
N GLY A 105 11.27 10.35 3.97
CA GLY A 105 10.33 11.31 3.46
C GLY A 105 9.17 11.55 4.40
N TYR A 106 8.52 12.68 4.19
CA TYR A 106 7.36 13.11 4.94
C TYR A 106 6.10 12.99 4.09
N VAL A 107 5.12 12.23 4.58
CA VAL A 107 3.78 12.14 4.01
C VAL A 107 2.87 13.01 4.86
N TYR A 108 2.17 13.96 4.25
CA TYR A 108 1.38 14.95 4.98
C TYR A 108 0.10 15.33 4.23
N CYS A 109 -0.79 16.03 4.91
CA CYS A 109 -2.03 16.55 4.37
C CYS A 109 -1.90 18.05 4.08
N ASP A 110 -2.06 18.47 2.82
CA ASP A 110 -1.90 19.87 2.39
C ASP A 110 -3.06 20.79 2.81
N ASP A 111 -4.12 20.23 3.41
CA ASP A 111 -5.16 21.04 4.06
C ASP A 111 -4.71 21.61 5.41
N PHE A 112 -3.65 21.07 6.02
CA PHE A 112 -3.17 21.44 7.35
C PHE A 112 -1.77 22.05 7.36
N THR A 113 -1.01 21.93 6.27
CA THR A 113 0.35 22.45 6.17
C THR A 113 0.77 22.64 4.73
N SER A 114 1.47 23.74 4.44
CA SER A 114 2.10 23.95 3.13
C SER A 114 3.37 23.12 2.99
N PRO A 115 3.89 22.91 1.75
CA PRO A 115 5.17 22.23 1.54
C PRO A 115 6.34 22.88 2.29
N GLU A 116 6.36 24.20 2.37
CA GLU A 116 7.38 24.98 3.07
C GLU A 116 7.31 24.76 4.60
N GLU A 117 6.11 24.78 5.16
CA GLU A 117 5.89 24.52 6.59
C GLU A 117 6.19 23.05 6.92
N ALA A 118 5.81 22.11 6.07
CA ALA A 118 6.13 20.69 6.20
C ALA A 118 7.64 20.45 6.24
N LYS A 119 8.42 21.12 5.36
CA LYS A 119 9.88 21.08 5.38
C LYS A 119 10.44 21.60 6.71
N ILE A 120 10.00 22.78 7.14
CA ILE A 120 10.44 23.39 8.42
C ILE A 120 10.11 22.48 9.61
N GLU A 121 8.94 21.84 9.60
CA GLU A 121 8.54 20.90 10.65
C GLU A 121 9.54 19.75 10.75
N ILE A 122 9.87 19.12 9.62
CA ILE A 122 10.78 17.96 9.59
C ILE A 122 12.22 18.37 9.92
N GLU A 123 12.72 19.49 9.43
CA GLU A 123 14.04 20.02 9.77
C GLU A 123 14.17 20.27 11.28
N LYS A 124 13.11 20.78 11.89
CA LYS A 124 13.07 20.96 13.36
C LYS A 124 13.10 19.63 14.11
N VAL A 125 12.41 18.60 13.61
CA VAL A 125 12.38 17.27 14.22
C VAL A 125 13.72 16.57 14.10
N LEU A 126 14.38 16.71 12.95
CA LEU A 126 15.68 16.09 12.68
C LEU A 126 16.85 16.88 13.28
N GLY A 127 16.67 18.18 13.54
CA GLY A 127 17.71 19.07 14.04
C GLY A 127 18.70 19.58 12.99
N HIS A 128 18.42 19.34 11.72
CA HIS A 128 19.25 19.81 10.58
C HIS A 128 18.38 20.04 9.33
N GLU A 129 18.92 20.73 8.35
CA GLU A 129 18.28 20.99 7.07
C GLU A 129 18.16 19.71 6.23
N ILE A 130 17.12 19.63 5.38
CA ILE A 130 16.91 18.56 4.40
C ILE A 130 16.85 19.14 2.98
N GLU A 131 17.20 18.32 2.00
CA GLU A 131 17.03 18.60 0.57
C GLU A 131 15.91 17.74 -0.02
N PRO A 132 14.66 18.24 -0.11
CA PRO A 132 13.59 17.51 -0.76
C PRO A 132 13.92 17.23 -2.23
N ARG A 133 13.74 15.97 -2.65
CA ARG A 133 13.95 15.56 -4.04
C ARG A 133 12.76 15.91 -4.93
N ASN A 134 11.60 15.91 -4.34
CA ASN A 134 10.33 16.22 -4.98
C ASN A 134 9.29 16.58 -3.92
N ASP A 135 8.14 17.06 -4.38
CA ASP A 135 6.91 17.16 -3.61
C ASP A 135 5.77 16.58 -4.44
N ILE A 136 5.46 15.33 -4.16
CA ILE A 136 4.55 14.50 -4.96
C ILE A 136 3.14 14.67 -4.40
N LYS A 137 2.23 15.19 -5.22
CA LYS A 137 0.79 15.19 -4.90
C LYS A 137 0.16 13.89 -5.40
N PHE A 138 -0.65 13.25 -4.54
CA PHE A 138 -1.39 12.05 -4.90
C PHE A 138 -2.78 12.05 -4.26
N THR A 139 -3.64 11.20 -4.77
CA THR A 139 -4.94 10.90 -4.17
C THR A 139 -4.98 9.40 -3.88
N SER A 140 -5.08 9.03 -2.61
CA SER A 140 -5.28 7.63 -2.23
C SER A 140 -6.56 7.10 -2.86
N GLY A 141 -6.50 5.90 -3.45
CA GLY A 141 -7.65 5.35 -4.12
C GLY A 141 -7.29 4.22 -5.10
N ARG A 142 -8.28 3.80 -5.85
CA ARG A 142 -8.16 2.83 -6.93
C ARG A 142 -9.05 3.18 -8.11
N ILE A 143 -8.75 2.59 -9.25
CA ILE A 143 -9.64 2.63 -10.39
C ILE A 143 -10.85 1.68 -10.15
N GLU A 144 -12.03 2.05 -10.65
CA GLU A 144 -13.22 1.20 -10.46
C GLU A 144 -13.11 -0.14 -11.21
N LYS A 145 -12.52 -0.10 -12.42
CA LYS A 145 -12.30 -1.27 -13.26
C LYS A 145 -10.84 -1.32 -13.69
N SER A 146 -10.08 -2.27 -13.15
CA SER A 146 -8.69 -2.52 -13.54
C SER A 146 -8.55 -3.28 -14.85
N TRP A 147 -9.59 -3.96 -15.30
CA TRP A 147 -9.65 -4.65 -16.57
C TRP A 147 -10.86 -4.20 -17.39
N VAL A 148 -10.62 -3.67 -18.59
CA VAL A 148 -11.64 -3.26 -19.56
C VAL A 148 -11.18 -3.72 -20.94
N LYS A 149 -12.00 -4.57 -21.61
CA LYS A 149 -11.66 -5.13 -22.92
C LYS A 149 -10.29 -5.80 -22.89
N ASN A 150 -9.41 -5.50 -23.83
CA ASN A 150 -8.04 -6.01 -23.87
C ASN A 150 -7.01 -5.10 -23.16
N CYS A 151 -7.46 -4.31 -22.19
CA CYS A 151 -6.56 -3.46 -21.38
C CYS A 151 -6.69 -3.78 -19.90
N ILE A 152 -5.56 -4.02 -19.24
CA ILE A 152 -5.47 -4.28 -17.79
C ILE A 152 -4.53 -3.25 -17.17
N ALA A 153 -5.01 -2.52 -16.18
CA ALA A 153 -4.18 -1.63 -15.38
C ALA A 153 -3.55 -2.40 -14.23
N ILE A 154 -2.25 -2.22 -14.04
CA ILE A 154 -1.48 -2.81 -12.93
C ILE A 154 -0.61 -1.75 -12.25
N GLY A 155 -0.32 -1.95 -10.97
CA GLY A 155 0.48 -1.03 -10.18
C GLY A 155 -0.22 0.31 -9.94
N LEU A 156 0.51 1.43 -10.04
CA LEU A 156 -0.04 2.76 -9.78
C LEU A 156 -1.15 3.19 -10.76
N ALA A 157 -1.26 2.55 -11.91
CA ALA A 157 -2.37 2.76 -12.83
C ALA A 157 -3.67 2.11 -12.33
N SER A 158 -3.56 1.03 -11.55
CA SER A 158 -4.69 0.34 -10.93
C SER A 158 -5.12 0.98 -9.60
N GLY A 159 -4.16 1.35 -8.76
CA GLY A 159 -4.45 1.98 -7.48
C GLY A 159 -3.21 2.37 -6.70
N PHE A 160 -3.40 3.28 -5.77
CA PHE A 160 -2.38 3.71 -4.82
C PHE A 160 -3.05 4.15 -3.53
N LEU A 161 -2.55 3.70 -2.40
CA LEU A 161 -3.05 4.14 -1.11
C LEU A 161 -2.14 5.24 -0.56
N GLU A 162 -1.24 4.88 0.30
CA GLU A 162 -0.16 5.72 0.80
C GLU A 162 1.06 4.83 1.08
N PRO A 163 2.27 5.39 1.30
CA PRO A 163 3.47 4.58 1.49
C PRO A 163 3.48 3.71 2.75
N LEU A 164 2.59 3.95 3.71
CA LEU A 164 2.49 3.16 4.93
C LEU A 164 2.27 1.68 4.59
N GLU A 165 3.02 0.79 5.27
CA GLU A 165 3.01 -0.67 5.06
C GLU A 165 3.45 -1.14 3.65
N ALA A 166 3.95 -0.24 2.78
CA ALA A 166 4.50 -0.56 1.46
C ALA A 166 3.59 -1.45 0.58
N THR A 167 2.27 -1.30 0.68
CA THR A 167 1.26 -2.17 0.05
C THR A 167 1.29 -2.15 -1.48
N SER A 168 1.82 -1.10 -2.12
CA SER A 168 1.77 -0.92 -3.57
C SER A 168 2.52 -2.00 -4.35
N ILE A 169 3.72 -2.39 -3.92
CA ILE A 169 4.50 -3.46 -4.57
C ILE A 169 3.80 -4.79 -4.40
N HIS A 170 3.33 -5.07 -3.20
CA HIS A 170 2.58 -6.30 -2.90
C HIS A 170 1.31 -6.40 -3.76
N SER A 171 0.50 -5.34 -3.82
CA SER A 171 -0.71 -5.29 -4.64
C SER A 171 -0.41 -5.53 -6.12
N THR A 172 0.65 -4.91 -6.64
CA THR A 172 1.10 -5.10 -8.02
C THR A 172 1.41 -6.56 -8.32
N LEU A 173 2.22 -7.20 -7.46
CA LEU A 173 2.61 -8.60 -7.64
C LEU A 173 1.41 -9.55 -7.57
N ILE A 174 0.50 -9.34 -6.62
CA ILE A 174 -0.71 -10.16 -6.49
C ILE A 174 -1.62 -9.99 -7.71
N GLN A 175 -1.80 -8.77 -8.23
CA GLN A 175 -2.59 -8.53 -9.44
C GLN A 175 -1.99 -9.26 -10.66
N MET A 176 -0.67 -9.19 -10.83
CA MET A 176 0.04 -9.89 -11.91
C MET A 176 -0.12 -11.40 -11.81
N ILE A 177 0.10 -11.97 -10.62
CA ILE A 177 -0.05 -13.41 -10.37
C ILE A 177 -1.48 -13.83 -10.61
N LEU A 178 -2.45 -13.12 -10.03
CA LEU A 178 -3.87 -13.39 -10.19
C LEU A 178 -4.27 -13.42 -11.67
N PHE A 179 -3.87 -12.41 -12.44
CA PHE A 179 -4.16 -12.35 -13.86
C PHE A 179 -3.50 -13.51 -14.61
N ALA A 180 -2.20 -13.74 -14.40
CA ALA A 180 -1.44 -14.76 -15.12
C ALA A 180 -1.89 -16.19 -14.82
N THR A 181 -2.35 -16.48 -13.58
CA THR A 181 -2.74 -17.84 -13.19
C THR A 181 -4.19 -18.16 -13.46
N ASP A 182 -5.09 -17.21 -13.24
CA ASP A 182 -6.52 -17.49 -13.22
C ASP A 182 -7.23 -17.04 -14.52
N TYR A 183 -6.68 -16.04 -15.22
CA TYR A 183 -7.38 -15.38 -16.32
C TYR A 183 -6.65 -15.44 -17.66
N LEU A 184 -5.31 -15.40 -17.69
CA LEU A 184 -4.55 -15.44 -18.94
C LEU A 184 -4.66 -16.82 -19.61
N LYS A 185 -5.16 -16.85 -20.87
CA LYS A 185 -5.33 -18.05 -21.68
C LYS A 185 -4.82 -17.79 -23.10
N GLU A 186 -4.55 -18.85 -23.87
CA GLU A 186 -4.14 -18.74 -25.29
C GLU A 186 -5.18 -18.01 -26.12
N GLU A 187 -6.47 -18.30 -25.86
CA GLU A 187 -7.58 -17.60 -26.51
C GLU A 187 -8.39 -16.86 -25.43
N MET A 188 -8.38 -15.53 -25.51
CA MET A 188 -9.10 -14.66 -24.59
C MET A 188 -10.31 -14.03 -25.26
N ASP A 189 -11.47 -14.13 -24.61
CA ASP A 189 -12.67 -13.40 -25.01
C ASP A 189 -12.77 -12.06 -24.29
N PHE A 190 -12.31 -11.00 -24.93
CA PHE A 190 -12.33 -9.63 -24.40
C PHE A 190 -13.73 -8.97 -24.41
N ASN A 191 -14.78 -9.71 -24.78
CA ASN A 191 -16.17 -9.31 -24.65
C ASN A 191 -16.89 -10.05 -23.52
N ASN A 192 -16.20 -10.94 -22.80
CA ASN A 192 -16.74 -11.61 -21.62
C ASN A 192 -16.70 -10.72 -20.39
N GLU A 193 -17.70 -9.85 -20.24
CA GLU A 193 -17.81 -8.90 -19.13
C GLU A 193 -17.80 -9.59 -17.75
N LYS A 194 -18.37 -10.79 -17.64
CA LYS A 194 -18.42 -11.52 -16.38
C LYS A 194 -17.02 -11.85 -15.82
N ILE A 195 -16.10 -12.29 -16.69
CA ILE A 195 -14.72 -12.60 -16.27
C ILE A 195 -13.99 -11.32 -15.88
N MET A 196 -14.17 -10.25 -16.64
CA MET A 196 -13.57 -8.95 -16.32
C MET A 196 -14.11 -8.39 -15.01
N ASP A 197 -15.43 -8.46 -14.78
CA ASP A 197 -16.04 -7.97 -13.54
C ASP A 197 -15.59 -8.80 -12.33
N GLU A 198 -15.42 -10.12 -12.46
CA GLU A 198 -14.85 -10.97 -11.40
C GLU A 198 -13.43 -10.55 -11.03
N PHE A 199 -12.56 -10.31 -12.02
CA PHE A 199 -11.21 -9.81 -11.78
C PHE A 199 -11.24 -8.42 -11.11
N ASN A 200 -12.08 -7.51 -11.61
CA ASN A 200 -12.24 -6.16 -11.11
C ASN A 200 -12.72 -6.14 -9.65
N GLU A 201 -13.66 -7.01 -9.30
CA GLU A 201 -14.13 -7.18 -7.93
C GLU A 201 -13.00 -7.66 -7.01
N ARG A 202 -12.25 -8.69 -7.42
CA ARG A 202 -11.15 -9.24 -6.63
C ARG A 202 -10.05 -8.21 -6.38
N VAL A 203 -9.62 -7.50 -7.42
CA VAL A 203 -8.62 -6.42 -7.30
C VAL A 203 -9.18 -5.26 -6.46
N GLY A 204 -10.43 -4.88 -6.67
CA GLY A 204 -11.08 -3.83 -5.92
C GLY A 204 -11.11 -4.12 -4.42
N ARG A 205 -11.50 -5.34 -4.03
CA ARG A 205 -11.51 -5.80 -2.63
C ARG A 205 -10.13 -5.81 -2.00
N GLN A 206 -9.09 -6.16 -2.75
CA GLN A 206 -7.72 -6.08 -2.24
C GLN A 206 -7.36 -4.66 -1.77
N PHE A 207 -7.69 -3.66 -2.58
CA PHE A 207 -7.45 -2.26 -2.19
C PHE A 207 -8.34 -1.81 -1.03
N ASP A 208 -9.61 -2.20 -1.03
CA ASP A 208 -10.54 -1.88 0.06
C ASP A 208 -10.05 -2.47 1.39
N ASP A 209 -9.58 -3.73 1.41
CA ASP A 209 -9.03 -4.39 2.61
C ASP A 209 -7.74 -3.72 3.10
N PHE A 210 -6.84 -3.34 2.19
CA PHE A 210 -5.64 -2.58 2.55
C PHE A 210 -5.97 -1.18 3.07
N MET A 211 -6.99 -0.52 2.51
CA MET A 211 -7.45 0.77 3.03
C MET A 211 -7.90 0.64 4.49
N ILE A 212 -8.69 -0.38 4.83
CA ILE A 212 -9.12 -0.65 6.21
C ILE A 212 -7.93 -0.91 7.14
N PHE A 213 -6.95 -1.69 6.67
CA PHE A 213 -5.73 -1.95 7.44
C PHE A 213 -4.93 -0.68 7.71
N LEU A 214 -4.69 0.14 6.69
CA LEU A 214 -4.00 1.42 6.83
C LEU A 214 -4.78 2.38 7.73
N ASN A 215 -6.10 2.46 7.55
CA ASN A 215 -6.97 3.28 8.38
C ASN A 215 -6.92 2.89 9.86
N THR A 216 -6.64 1.60 10.17
CA THR A 216 -6.45 1.14 11.56
C THR A 216 -5.27 1.84 12.24
N HIS A 217 -4.20 2.19 11.52
CA HIS A 217 -3.04 2.92 12.07
C HIS A 217 -3.41 4.33 12.54
N TYR A 218 -4.46 4.91 11.96
CA TYR A 218 -4.97 6.23 12.30
C TYR A 218 -5.91 6.24 13.51
N VAL A 219 -6.30 5.08 14.06
CA VAL A 219 -7.10 4.97 15.30
C VAL A 219 -6.24 5.35 16.50
N SER A 220 -5.98 6.63 16.64
CA SER A 220 -5.09 7.19 17.65
C SER A 220 -5.85 8.09 18.62
N ASN A 221 -5.36 8.20 19.86
CA ASN A 221 -5.86 9.17 20.83
C ASN A 221 -5.17 10.55 20.70
N ARG A 222 -4.32 10.73 19.68
CA ARG A 222 -3.66 12.02 19.44
C ARG A 222 -4.69 13.11 19.16
N ASP A 223 -4.46 14.30 19.76
CA ASP A 223 -5.26 15.51 19.58
C ASP A 223 -4.37 16.76 19.61
N ASP A 224 -3.07 16.57 19.49
CA ASP A 224 -2.03 17.58 19.61
C ASP A 224 -1.89 18.48 18.38
N SER A 225 -2.63 18.19 17.28
CA SER A 225 -2.72 19.05 16.10
C SER A 225 -4.14 19.05 15.50
N ASP A 226 -4.42 20.02 14.61
CA ASP A 226 -5.68 20.06 13.87
C ASP A 226 -5.82 18.83 12.95
N PHE A 227 -4.72 18.39 12.33
CA PHE A 227 -4.69 17.17 11.54
C PHE A 227 -5.11 15.93 12.35
N TRP A 228 -4.50 15.70 13.53
CA TRP A 228 -4.86 14.50 14.32
C TRP A 228 -6.26 14.57 14.92
N ARG A 229 -6.78 15.78 15.21
CA ARG A 229 -8.19 15.96 15.60
C ARG A 229 -9.14 15.61 14.45
N PHE A 230 -8.83 16.08 13.24
CA PHE A 230 -9.58 15.75 12.03
C PHE A 230 -9.57 14.24 11.75
N VAL A 231 -8.39 13.62 11.73
CA VAL A 231 -8.24 12.18 11.54
C VAL A 231 -9.10 11.38 12.51
N LYS A 232 -9.03 11.72 13.80
CA LYS A 232 -9.77 11.03 14.86
C LYS A 232 -11.28 11.15 14.73
N ASN A 233 -11.78 12.29 14.31
CA ASN A 233 -13.21 12.60 14.31
C ASN A 233 -13.90 12.26 12.99
N ASP A 234 -13.18 12.39 11.87
CA ASP A 234 -13.79 12.44 10.56
C ASP A 234 -13.27 11.36 9.58
N CYS A 235 -12.07 10.77 9.83
CA CYS A 235 -11.44 9.89 8.85
C CYS A 235 -11.56 8.39 9.14
N ILE A 236 -11.99 7.98 10.34
CA ILE A 236 -12.01 6.55 10.67
C ILE A 236 -13.22 5.87 10.01
N HIS A 237 -12.93 4.88 9.15
CA HIS A 237 -13.93 4.14 8.39
C HIS A 237 -14.80 3.28 9.31
N ASP A 238 -16.08 3.13 8.96
CA ASP A 238 -17.04 2.34 9.75
C ASP A 238 -16.58 0.89 9.95
N ASP A 239 -16.01 0.25 8.94
CA ASP A 239 -15.50 -1.13 9.06
C ASP A 239 -14.31 -1.20 10.02
N THR A 240 -13.43 -0.20 10.02
CA THR A 240 -12.35 -0.09 11.02
C THR A 240 -12.95 0.01 12.43
N ILE A 241 -13.96 0.85 12.63
CA ILE A 241 -14.66 0.99 13.92
C ILE A 241 -15.29 -0.34 14.33
N ASN A 242 -15.93 -1.04 13.40
CA ASN A 242 -16.57 -2.34 13.64
C ASN A 242 -15.55 -3.40 14.08
N LEU A 243 -14.41 -3.50 13.40
CA LEU A 243 -13.29 -4.39 13.76
C LEU A 243 -12.74 -4.06 15.16
N ILE A 244 -12.43 -2.79 15.43
CA ILE A 244 -11.93 -2.36 16.75
C ILE A 244 -12.96 -2.66 17.86
N ASN A 245 -14.25 -2.44 17.61
CA ASN A 245 -15.29 -2.77 18.58
C ASN A 245 -15.38 -4.29 18.85
N LYS A 246 -15.26 -5.10 17.81
CA LYS A 246 -15.21 -6.56 17.92
C LYS A 246 -14.01 -7.01 18.76
N TRP A 247 -12.86 -6.42 18.53
CA TRP A 247 -11.61 -6.75 19.23
C TRP A 247 -11.48 -6.19 20.66
N LYS A 248 -12.49 -5.48 21.13
CA LYS A 248 -12.61 -5.17 22.57
C LYS A 248 -12.85 -6.42 23.43
N ASN A 249 -13.42 -7.48 22.84
CA ASN A 249 -13.83 -8.70 23.55
C ASN A 249 -13.17 -9.97 23.04
N GLN A 250 -12.32 -9.89 22.04
CA GLN A 250 -11.58 -11.01 21.47
C GLN A 250 -10.28 -10.52 20.82
N LEU A 251 -9.36 -11.43 20.49
CA LEU A 251 -8.24 -11.12 19.61
C LEU A 251 -8.67 -11.11 18.13
N PRO A 252 -7.94 -10.39 17.24
CA PRO A 252 -8.11 -10.52 15.81
C PRO A 252 -7.99 -11.98 15.35
N ARG A 253 -8.90 -12.43 14.50
CA ARG A 253 -8.94 -13.80 13.97
C ARG A 253 -9.13 -13.80 12.47
N MET A 254 -8.66 -14.84 11.80
CA MET A 254 -8.88 -15.04 10.35
C MET A 254 -10.37 -14.98 9.97
N SER A 255 -11.26 -15.49 10.86
CA SER A 255 -12.72 -15.45 10.67
C SER A 255 -13.34 -14.06 10.77
N ASP A 256 -12.58 -13.03 11.06
CA ASP A 256 -13.05 -11.64 11.10
C ASP A 256 -13.01 -11.00 9.71
N PHE A 257 -12.38 -11.65 8.74
CA PHE A 257 -12.15 -11.17 7.39
C PHE A 257 -12.75 -12.11 6.36
N ASP A 258 -13.08 -11.55 5.21
CA ASP A 258 -13.45 -12.35 4.06
C ASP A 258 -12.23 -13.09 3.50
N LEU A 259 -12.44 -14.35 3.13
CA LEU A 259 -11.37 -15.18 2.59
C LEU A 259 -11.39 -15.11 1.05
N TYR A 260 -10.19 -15.10 0.48
CA TYR A 260 -9.96 -15.16 -0.94
C TYR A 260 -9.85 -16.61 -1.45
N LEU A 261 -9.68 -16.79 -2.75
CA LEU A 261 -9.53 -18.09 -3.39
C LEU A 261 -8.38 -18.92 -2.80
N SER A 262 -7.37 -18.29 -2.25
CA SER A 262 -6.29 -18.96 -1.50
C SER A 262 -6.72 -19.48 -0.12
N GLY A 263 -7.94 -19.17 0.33
CA GLY A 263 -8.41 -19.43 1.70
C GLY A 263 -7.81 -18.49 2.75
N LEU A 264 -7.13 -17.43 2.32
CA LEU A 264 -6.53 -16.42 3.19
C LEU A 264 -7.14 -15.03 2.91
N PRO A 265 -7.29 -14.15 3.90
CA PRO A 265 -7.65 -12.76 3.66
C PRO A 265 -6.48 -11.99 3.03
N HIS A 266 -6.72 -10.83 2.40
CA HIS A 266 -5.67 -9.96 1.88
C HIS A 266 -4.75 -9.45 2.98
N VAL A 267 -5.33 -9.10 4.13
CA VAL A 267 -4.58 -8.71 5.33
C VAL A 267 -4.84 -9.75 6.40
N GLN A 268 -3.81 -10.48 6.76
CA GLN A 268 -3.93 -11.54 7.78
C GLN A 268 -4.06 -10.94 9.18
N SER A 269 -4.81 -11.61 10.06
CA SER A 269 -5.10 -11.14 11.41
C SER A 269 -3.85 -10.82 12.24
N GLN A 270 -2.74 -11.56 12.03
CA GLN A 270 -1.49 -11.32 12.75
C GLN A 270 -0.85 -9.97 12.44
N LEU A 271 -1.11 -9.36 11.28
CA LEU A 271 -0.59 -8.04 10.93
C LEU A 271 -1.23 -6.92 11.77
N TYR A 272 -2.42 -7.15 12.28
CA TYR A 272 -3.10 -6.20 13.17
C TYR A 272 -2.54 -6.20 14.61
N TYR A 273 -1.91 -7.30 15.07
CA TYR A 273 -1.42 -7.38 16.46
C TYR A 273 -0.41 -6.29 16.81
N PRO A 274 0.69 -6.08 16.06
CA PRO A 274 1.65 -5.03 16.39
C PRO A 274 1.03 -3.63 16.30
N VAL A 275 0.14 -3.38 15.33
CA VAL A 275 -0.57 -2.10 15.18
C VAL A 275 -1.45 -1.83 16.39
N LEU A 276 -2.26 -2.79 16.79
CA LEU A 276 -3.15 -2.68 17.96
C LEU A 276 -2.37 -2.56 19.27
N ASP A 277 -1.24 -3.26 19.40
CA ASP A 277 -0.38 -3.13 20.58
C ASP A 277 0.24 -1.74 20.67
N GLY A 278 0.78 -1.23 19.57
CA GLY A 278 1.33 0.12 19.49
C GLY A 278 0.30 1.22 19.78
N LEU A 279 -0.94 1.03 19.36
CA LEU A 279 -2.06 1.93 19.64
C LEU A 279 -2.66 1.75 21.06
N GLY A 280 -2.21 0.76 21.84
CA GLY A 280 -2.78 0.43 23.16
C GLY A 280 -4.18 -0.20 23.10
N LEU A 281 -4.58 -0.72 21.94
CA LEU A 281 -5.89 -1.31 21.68
C LEU A 281 -5.89 -2.85 21.84
N LEU A 282 -4.71 -3.50 21.79
CA LEU A 282 -4.60 -4.94 21.95
C LEU A 282 -4.97 -5.36 23.39
N LYS A 283 -5.91 -6.28 23.52
CA LYS A 283 -6.40 -6.79 24.81
C LYS A 283 -5.47 -7.87 25.34
N LYS A 284 -4.42 -7.46 26.06
CA LYS A 284 -3.39 -8.35 26.64
C LYS A 284 -3.92 -9.31 27.71
N ASP A 285 -5.02 -8.95 28.39
CA ASP A 285 -5.75 -9.80 29.32
C ASP A 285 -6.43 -10.97 28.59
N ILE A 286 -7.15 -10.68 27.52
CA ILE A 286 -7.75 -11.70 26.64
C ILE A 286 -6.67 -12.61 26.05
N ALA A 287 -5.56 -12.04 25.57
CA ALA A 287 -4.45 -12.82 25.04
C ALA A 287 -3.91 -13.81 26.09
N ARG A 288 -3.75 -13.37 27.35
CA ARG A 288 -3.30 -14.25 28.46
C ARG A 288 -4.31 -15.34 28.79
N GLU A 289 -5.59 -15.00 28.76
CA GLU A 289 -6.68 -15.95 28.99
C GLU A 289 -6.72 -17.03 27.91
N GLU A 290 -6.70 -16.64 26.63
CA GLU A 290 -6.66 -17.58 25.50
C GLU A 290 -5.40 -18.46 25.54
N MET A 291 -4.21 -17.91 25.84
CA MET A 291 -2.97 -18.68 26.01
C MET A 291 -3.09 -19.73 27.11
N ASN A 292 -3.82 -19.43 28.20
CA ASN A 292 -4.03 -20.40 29.29
C ASN A 292 -5.04 -21.47 28.88
N ASN A 293 -6.19 -21.05 28.31
CA ASN A 293 -7.30 -21.94 27.95
C ASN A 293 -6.90 -22.98 26.89
N PHE A 294 -6.04 -22.59 25.94
CA PHE A 294 -5.54 -23.47 24.88
C PHE A 294 -4.16 -24.07 25.17
N ASN A 295 -3.61 -23.86 26.37
CA ASN A 295 -2.26 -24.32 26.79
C ASN A 295 -1.15 -23.93 25.78
N LEU A 296 -1.19 -22.72 25.26
CA LEU A 296 -0.26 -22.23 24.23
C LEU A 296 1.10 -21.76 24.78
N LYS A 297 1.25 -21.65 26.11
CA LYS A 297 2.50 -21.14 26.72
C LYS A 297 3.78 -21.86 26.30
N PRO A 298 3.81 -23.21 26.24
CA PRO A 298 5.02 -23.91 25.79
C PRO A 298 5.36 -23.54 24.35
N PHE A 299 4.38 -23.59 23.46
CA PHE A 299 4.53 -23.22 22.04
C PHE A 299 5.02 -21.77 21.89
N ALA A 300 4.39 -20.80 22.57
CA ALA A 300 4.81 -19.41 22.54
C ALA A 300 6.24 -19.17 23.02
N ARG A 301 6.71 -19.92 24.02
CA ARG A 301 8.10 -19.87 24.50
C ARG A 301 9.09 -20.41 23.46
N ASP A 302 8.75 -21.50 22.80
CA ASP A 302 9.60 -22.11 21.79
C ASP A 302 9.70 -21.22 20.55
N GLU A 303 8.58 -20.64 20.11
CA GLU A 303 8.54 -19.67 19.01
C GLU A 303 9.31 -18.39 19.33
N TYR A 304 9.15 -17.84 20.54
CA TYR A 304 9.92 -16.67 20.98
C TYR A 304 11.42 -16.93 21.02
N LYS A 305 11.83 -18.12 21.52
CA LYS A 305 13.22 -18.52 21.51
C LYS A 305 13.75 -18.65 20.07
N ARG A 306 13.02 -19.35 19.21
CA ARG A 306 13.38 -19.51 17.79
C ARG A 306 13.54 -18.15 17.09
N PHE A 307 12.63 -17.22 17.34
CA PHE A 307 12.69 -15.88 16.78
C PHE A 307 13.93 -15.12 17.24
N ASN A 308 14.24 -15.15 18.55
CA ASN A 308 15.43 -14.49 19.08
C ASN A 308 16.72 -15.12 18.55
N ASP A 309 16.79 -16.47 18.50
CA ASP A 309 17.96 -17.18 17.95
C ASP A 309 18.18 -16.79 16.46
N GLN A 310 17.12 -16.71 15.66
CA GLN A 310 17.18 -16.27 14.27
C GLN A 310 17.60 -14.79 14.14
N TYR A 311 17.06 -13.92 14.98
CA TYR A 311 17.42 -12.51 15.02
C TYR A 311 18.91 -12.33 15.38
N ASP A 312 19.38 -12.99 16.41
CA ASP A 312 20.78 -12.95 16.83
C ASP A 312 21.73 -13.47 15.75
N ASP A 313 21.34 -14.52 15.02
CA ASP A 313 22.15 -15.07 13.91
C ASP A 313 22.16 -14.12 12.70
N GLN A 314 21.04 -13.49 12.38
CA GLN A 314 20.96 -12.46 11.35
C GLN A 314 21.82 -11.24 11.71
N MET A 315 21.75 -10.77 12.95
CA MET A 315 22.58 -9.66 13.43
C MET A 315 24.08 -9.98 13.38
N LYS A 316 24.47 -11.18 13.78
CA LYS A 316 25.88 -11.64 13.65
C LYS A 316 26.37 -11.70 12.20
N SER A 317 25.49 -12.11 11.27
CA SER A 317 25.83 -12.15 9.84
C SER A 317 25.96 -10.73 9.28
N PHE A 318 25.12 -9.81 9.72
CA PHE A 318 25.12 -8.40 9.31
C PHE A 318 26.41 -7.67 9.75
N ILE A 319 26.85 -7.91 10.98
CA ILE A 319 28.11 -7.34 11.53
C ILE A 319 29.35 -7.91 10.81
N ARG A 320 29.29 -9.12 10.21
CA ARG A 320 30.40 -9.72 9.48
C ARG A 320 30.58 -9.20 8.06
N HIS A 321 29.63 -8.48 7.50
CA HIS A 321 29.66 -7.94 6.14
C HIS A 321 29.93 -6.42 6.10
N ASN A 322 30.09 -5.78 7.25
CA ASN A 322 30.56 -4.42 7.44
C ASN A 322 31.95 -4.43 8.08
#